data_e4433fb576d5b863b2096a9a4d48b1e3
#
_entry.id   e4433fb576d5b863b2096a9a4d48b1e3
#
_cell.length_a   1.000
_cell.length_b   1.000
_cell.length_c   1.000
_cell.angle_alpha   90.00
_cell.angle_beta   90.00
_cell.angle_gamma   90.00
#
_symmetry.space_group_name_H-M   'P 1'
#
loop_
_entity.id
_entity.type
_entity.pdbx_description
1 polymer ?
#
loop_
_entity_poly.entity_id
_entity_poly.type
_entity_poly.pdbx_seq_one_letter_code
_entity_poly.pdbx_strand_id
1 'polypeptide(L)'
;MDERYPIGKFEFNDEMTTDDVKTWIKEIEELPGLLSAAVKNMNMDQLDTPYRTGGWTVRQVVHHLADSHMNAYIRLKLALTEENPTIKPYKESKWAELPDSKLPINVSLELLTALHKRLVQLLHNISPNDLKKTFLHPESGQVTIEKNIGLYAWHGRHHLAHITSLGTQKGW
;
A
#
# COMPACT_ATOMS: atom_id res chain seq x y z
N MET A 1 13.29 -15.57 9.61
CA MET A 1 12.68 -14.27 9.29
C MET A 1 11.16 -14.46 9.38
N ASP A 2 10.41 -13.56 9.99
CA ASP A 2 8.94 -13.72 10.07
C ASP A 2 8.34 -13.38 8.69
N GLU A 3 7.81 -14.41 7.99
CA GLU A 3 7.23 -14.25 6.65
C GLU A 3 6.03 -13.30 6.61
N ARG A 4 5.40 -13.03 7.76
CA ARG A 4 4.31 -12.06 7.87
C ARG A 4 4.83 -10.62 7.83
N TYR A 5 6.07 -10.39 8.24
CA TYR A 5 6.69 -9.07 8.32
C TYR A 5 8.11 -9.11 7.76
N PRO A 6 8.28 -9.32 6.45
CA PRO A 6 9.59 -9.52 5.84
C PRO A 6 10.52 -8.30 5.97
N ILE A 7 9.97 -7.12 6.18
CA ILE A 7 10.72 -5.86 6.42
C ILE A 7 10.45 -5.27 7.81
N GLY A 8 9.95 -6.07 8.77
CA GLY A 8 9.53 -5.58 10.08
C GLY A 8 8.15 -4.92 10.08
N LYS A 9 7.68 -4.50 11.25
CA LYS A 9 6.43 -3.77 11.43
C LYS A 9 6.62 -2.28 11.15
N PHE A 10 5.53 -1.59 10.80
CA PHE A 10 5.53 -0.14 10.72
C PHE A 10 5.69 0.47 12.12
N GLU A 11 6.68 1.32 12.28
CA GLU A 11 6.89 2.12 13.47
C GLU A 11 6.87 3.60 13.06
N PHE A 12 6.11 4.39 13.80
CA PHE A 12 6.04 5.83 13.62
C PHE A 12 6.44 6.48 14.94
N ASN A 13 7.39 7.38 14.88
CA ASN A 13 7.78 8.22 16.00
C ASN A 13 7.54 9.70 15.67
N ASP A 14 7.41 10.53 16.70
CA ASP A 14 7.13 11.97 16.55
C ASP A 14 8.37 12.78 16.15
N GLU A 15 9.53 12.14 15.97
CA GLU A 15 10.80 12.77 15.55
C GLU A 15 11.00 12.77 14.02
N MET A 16 9.97 12.37 13.26
CA MET A 16 10.03 12.33 11.79
C MET A 16 10.28 13.72 11.20
N THR A 17 11.15 13.74 10.21
CA THR A 17 11.60 14.96 9.54
C THR A 17 10.90 15.17 8.20
N THR A 18 11.01 16.38 7.65
CA THR A 18 10.55 16.67 6.29
C THR A 18 11.24 15.76 5.25
N ASP A 19 12.48 15.33 5.48
CA ASP A 19 13.21 14.48 4.56
C ASP A 19 12.72 13.03 4.62
N ASP A 20 12.22 12.56 5.76
CA ASP A 20 11.53 11.28 5.87
C ASP A 20 10.25 11.28 5.02
N VAL A 21 9.46 12.34 5.09
CA VAL A 21 8.24 12.49 4.27
C VAL A 21 8.58 12.48 2.78
N LYS A 22 9.63 13.18 2.34
CA LYS A 22 10.08 13.15 0.94
C LYS A 22 10.50 11.75 0.50
N THR A 23 11.20 11.03 1.37
CA THR A 23 11.61 9.64 1.12
C THR A 23 10.38 8.74 0.94
N TRP A 24 9.38 8.85 1.81
CA TRP A 24 8.14 8.08 1.71
C TRP A 24 7.35 8.41 0.44
N ILE A 25 7.29 9.68 0.05
CA ILE A 25 6.63 10.08 -1.21
C ILE A 25 7.32 9.41 -2.40
N LYS A 26 8.65 9.41 -2.42
CA LYS A 26 9.43 8.72 -3.46
C LYS A 26 9.15 7.20 -3.48
N GLU A 27 9.12 6.55 -2.33
CA GLU A 27 8.79 5.13 -2.22
C GLU A 27 7.38 4.80 -2.75
N ILE A 28 6.40 5.67 -2.47
CA ILE A 28 5.05 5.56 -3.01
C ILE A 28 5.08 5.75 -4.55
N GLU A 29 5.84 6.71 -5.06
CA GLU A 29 5.98 6.96 -6.50
C GLU A 29 6.58 5.77 -7.26
N GLU A 30 7.59 5.13 -6.69
CA GLU A 30 8.32 4.01 -7.30
C GLU A 30 7.54 2.68 -7.27
N LEU A 31 6.62 2.52 -6.32
CA LEU A 31 5.94 1.24 -6.06
C LEU A 31 5.29 0.58 -7.28
N PRO A 32 4.51 1.29 -8.14
CA PRO A 32 3.87 0.63 -9.29
C PRO A 32 4.87 0.02 -10.27
N GLY A 33 5.99 0.72 -10.52
CA GLY A 33 7.07 0.24 -11.38
C GLY A 33 7.77 -0.98 -10.79
N LEU A 34 8.11 -0.93 -9.51
CA LEU A 34 8.75 -2.03 -8.79
C LEU A 34 7.85 -3.27 -8.72
N LEU A 35 6.56 -3.07 -8.44
CA LEU A 35 5.59 -4.16 -8.40
C LEU A 35 5.43 -4.81 -9.78
N SER A 36 5.26 -4.00 -10.83
CA SER A 36 5.18 -4.49 -12.21
C SER A 36 6.42 -5.30 -12.58
N ALA A 37 7.62 -4.82 -12.24
CA ALA A 37 8.87 -5.52 -12.52
C ALA A 37 8.95 -6.86 -11.77
N ALA A 38 8.52 -6.90 -10.51
CA ALA A 38 8.56 -8.10 -9.67
C ALA A 38 7.67 -9.24 -10.19
N VAL A 39 6.54 -8.91 -10.83
CA VAL A 39 5.58 -9.92 -11.32
C VAL A 39 5.61 -10.14 -12.83
N LYS A 40 6.43 -9.39 -13.57
CA LYS A 40 6.43 -9.35 -15.05
C LYS A 40 6.55 -10.71 -15.73
N ASN A 41 7.39 -11.59 -15.17
CA ASN A 41 7.71 -12.88 -15.78
C ASN A 41 7.04 -14.06 -15.03
N MET A 42 6.15 -13.78 -14.09
CA MET A 42 5.46 -14.84 -13.35
C MET A 42 4.39 -15.48 -14.21
N ASN A 43 4.39 -16.81 -14.25
CA ASN A 43 3.32 -17.60 -14.86
C ASN A 43 2.11 -17.72 -13.91
N MET A 44 1.04 -18.37 -14.37
CA MET A 44 -0.22 -18.51 -13.62
C MET A 44 -0.01 -19.25 -12.29
N ASP A 45 0.77 -20.32 -12.29
CA ASP A 45 1.01 -21.12 -11.07
C ASP A 45 1.80 -20.31 -10.03
N GLN A 46 2.76 -19.50 -10.47
CA GLN A 46 3.51 -18.59 -9.59
C GLN A 46 2.61 -17.48 -9.02
N LEU A 47 1.74 -16.90 -9.85
CA LEU A 47 0.77 -15.89 -9.40
C LEU A 47 -0.24 -16.46 -8.39
N ASP A 48 -0.60 -17.73 -8.50
CA ASP A 48 -1.54 -18.39 -7.62
C ASP A 48 -0.88 -19.12 -6.44
N THR A 49 0.44 -18.95 -6.27
CA THR A 49 1.20 -19.46 -5.12
C THR A 49 1.07 -18.51 -3.93
N PRO A 50 0.70 -19.00 -2.73
CA PRO A 50 0.69 -18.21 -1.50
C PRO A 50 2.11 -17.80 -1.07
N TYR A 51 2.28 -16.55 -0.62
CA TYR A 51 3.59 -16.07 -0.14
C TYR A 51 4.06 -16.75 1.16
N ARG A 52 3.14 -17.36 1.89
CA ARG A 52 3.39 -18.24 3.06
C ARG A 52 2.22 -19.19 3.27
N THR A 53 2.37 -20.19 4.12
CA THR A 53 1.28 -21.10 4.51
C THR A 53 0.10 -20.29 5.11
N GLY A 54 -1.08 -20.43 4.52
CA GLY A 54 -2.29 -19.71 4.91
C GLY A 54 -2.28 -18.20 4.61
N GLY A 55 -1.29 -17.73 3.83
CA GLY A 55 -1.23 -16.35 3.33
C GLY A 55 -1.98 -16.18 2.01
N TRP A 56 -2.01 -14.95 1.52
CA TRP A 56 -2.54 -14.61 0.20
C TRP A 56 -1.62 -15.10 -0.92
N THR A 57 -2.19 -15.39 -2.07
CA THR A 57 -1.43 -15.62 -3.30
C THR A 57 -0.79 -14.31 -3.78
N VAL A 58 0.23 -14.40 -4.64
CA VAL A 58 0.82 -13.22 -5.29
C VAL A 58 -0.25 -12.40 -6.00
N ARG A 59 -1.18 -13.05 -6.70
CA ARG A 59 -2.33 -12.42 -7.36
C ARG A 59 -3.17 -11.61 -6.37
N GLN A 60 -3.56 -12.19 -5.24
CA GLN A 60 -4.34 -11.49 -4.22
C GLN A 60 -3.57 -10.30 -3.62
N VAL A 61 -2.26 -10.42 -3.43
CA VAL A 61 -1.41 -9.30 -2.95
C VAL A 61 -1.42 -8.14 -3.95
N VAL A 62 -1.32 -8.41 -5.26
CA VAL A 62 -1.38 -7.35 -6.29
C VAL A 62 -2.73 -6.64 -6.28
N HIS A 63 -3.84 -7.39 -6.22
CA HIS A 63 -5.18 -6.79 -6.16
C HIS A 63 -5.40 -6.03 -4.86
N HIS A 64 -4.94 -6.57 -3.72
CA HIS A 64 -5.02 -5.91 -2.42
C HIS A 64 -4.27 -4.56 -2.39
N LEU A 65 -3.10 -4.46 -3.04
CA LEU A 65 -2.38 -3.19 -3.12
C LEU A 65 -3.21 -2.11 -3.83
N ALA A 66 -3.91 -2.45 -4.92
CA ALA A 66 -4.80 -1.50 -5.59
C ALA A 66 -5.96 -1.06 -4.67
N ASP A 67 -6.63 -2.01 -4.01
CA ASP A 67 -7.73 -1.74 -3.08
C ASP A 67 -7.29 -0.87 -1.90
N SER A 68 -6.18 -1.22 -1.29
CA SER A 68 -5.66 -0.55 -0.09
C SER A 68 -5.19 0.87 -0.41
N HIS A 69 -4.45 1.06 -1.50
CA HIS A 69 -3.96 2.38 -1.90
C HIS A 69 -5.07 3.29 -2.44
N MET A 70 -6.15 2.74 -3.00
CA MET A 70 -7.36 3.49 -3.33
C MET A 70 -8.04 4.02 -2.05
N ASN A 71 -8.15 3.19 -1.02
CA ASN A 71 -8.64 3.64 0.29
C ASN A 71 -7.76 4.73 0.90
N ALA A 72 -6.43 4.59 0.81
CA ALA A 72 -5.49 5.62 1.26
C ALA A 72 -5.70 6.95 0.56
N TYR A 73 -5.86 6.93 -0.77
CA TYR A 73 -6.11 8.11 -1.58
C TYR A 73 -7.40 8.81 -1.19
N ILE A 74 -8.48 8.06 -0.96
CA ILE A 74 -9.76 8.61 -0.50
C ILE A 74 -9.60 9.25 0.88
N ARG A 75 -8.97 8.55 1.84
CA ARG A 75 -8.72 9.05 3.21
C ARG A 75 -7.89 10.32 3.22
N LEU A 76 -6.84 10.39 2.38
CA LEU A 76 -6.04 11.59 2.21
C LEU A 76 -6.88 12.78 1.73
N LYS A 77 -7.71 12.58 0.71
CA LYS A 77 -8.57 13.65 0.17
C LYS A 77 -9.60 14.12 1.20
N LEU A 78 -10.22 13.21 1.94
CA LEU A 78 -11.13 13.56 3.03
C LEU A 78 -10.43 14.40 4.10
N ALA A 79 -9.25 13.97 4.57
CA ALA A 79 -8.48 14.72 5.57
C ALA A 79 -8.01 16.09 5.09
N LEU A 80 -7.76 16.25 3.78
CA LEU A 80 -7.38 17.55 3.20
C LEU A 80 -8.56 18.52 3.07
N THR A 81 -9.80 18.02 2.95
CA THR A 81 -10.98 18.83 2.62
C THR A 81 -12.00 18.95 3.75
N GLU A 82 -11.89 18.14 4.78
CA GLU A 82 -12.83 18.09 5.90
C GLU A 82 -12.06 18.18 7.23
N GLU A 83 -12.73 18.58 8.30
CA GLU A 83 -12.13 18.67 9.63
C GLU A 83 -12.26 17.32 10.35
N ASN A 84 -11.12 16.61 10.52
CA ASN A 84 -11.00 15.32 11.21
C ASN A 84 -12.12 14.31 10.85
N PRO A 85 -12.32 14.01 9.55
CA PRO A 85 -13.41 13.12 9.11
C PRO A 85 -13.23 11.71 9.65
N THR A 86 -14.32 11.03 9.96
CA THR A 86 -14.30 9.62 10.28
C THR A 86 -14.28 8.78 9.01
N ILE A 87 -13.26 7.95 8.84
CA ILE A 87 -13.14 7.10 7.66
C ILE A 87 -13.83 5.76 7.85
N LYS A 88 -14.17 5.11 6.75
CA LYS A 88 -14.73 3.75 6.76
C LYS A 88 -13.60 2.72 6.66
N PRO A 89 -13.38 1.86 7.66
CA PRO A 89 -12.52 0.68 7.52
C PRO A 89 -13.21 -0.38 6.65
N TYR A 90 -12.41 -1.25 6.07
CA TYR A 90 -12.93 -2.37 5.26
C TYR A 90 -12.29 -3.70 5.69
N LYS A 91 -12.97 -4.80 5.40
CA LYS A 91 -12.50 -6.16 5.75
C LYS A 91 -11.60 -6.69 4.63
N GLU A 92 -10.30 -6.43 4.72
CA GLU A 92 -9.30 -6.75 3.70
C GLU A 92 -9.36 -8.22 3.26
N SER A 93 -9.42 -9.14 4.23
CA SER A 93 -9.49 -10.57 3.95
C SER A 93 -10.75 -10.97 3.15
N LYS A 94 -11.86 -10.25 3.38
CA LYS A 94 -13.10 -10.51 2.64
C LYS A 94 -13.06 -9.93 1.24
N TRP A 95 -12.43 -8.76 1.07
CA TRP A 95 -12.22 -8.19 -0.25
C TRP A 95 -11.32 -9.07 -1.11
N ALA A 96 -10.26 -9.64 -0.55
CA ALA A 96 -9.36 -10.55 -1.25
C ALA A 96 -10.03 -11.88 -1.70
N GLU A 97 -11.22 -12.19 -1.21
CA GLU A 97 -12.02 -13.36 -1.61
C GLU A 97 -13.05 -13.04 -2.71
N LEU A 98 -13.26 -11.74 -3.06
CA LEU A 98 -14.22 -11.34 -4.07
C LEU A 98 -13.78 -11.76 -5.49
N PRO A 99 -14.73 -11.89 -6.43
CA PRO A 99 -14.44 -12.39 -7.79
C PRO A 99 -13.40 -11.57 -8.57
N ASP A 100 -13.34 -10.26 -8.35
CA ASP A 100 -12.37 -9.36 -9.00
C ASP A 100 -10.92 -9.62 -8.59
N SER A 101 -10.68 -10.20 -7.41
CA SER A 101 -9.35 -10.66 -6.98
C SER A 101 -8.85 -11.91 -7.75
N LYS A 102 -9.67 -12.46 -8.66
CA LYS A 102 -9.30 -13.57 -9.57
C LYS A 102 -8.99 -13.10 -10.99
N LEU A 103 -9.17 -11.82 -11.27
CA LEU A 103 -8.86 -11.24 -12.58
C LEU A 103 -7.35 -11.33 -12.89
N PRO A 104 -6.96 -11.17 -14.16
CA PRO A 104 -5.57 -10.96 -14.52
C PRO A 104 -4.98 -9.75 -13.78
N ILE A 105 -3.76 -9.86 -13.26
CA ILE A 105 -3.14 -8.84 -12.41
C ILE A 105 -2.89 -7.51 -13.11
N ASN A 106 -2.80 -7.50 -14.45
CA ASN A 106 -2.61 -6.26 -15.23
C ASN A 106 -3.69 -5.23 -14.94
N VAL A 107 -4.93 -5.64 -14.68
CA VAL A 107 -6.04 -4.73 -14.33
C VAL A 107 -5.71 -3.90 -13.09
N SER A 108 -5.18 -4.53 -12.04
CA SER A 108 -4.80 -3.83 -10.82
C SER A 108 -3.47 -3.09 -10.94
N LEU A 109 -2.52 -3.58 -11.74
CA LEU A 109 -1.28 -2.85 -12.02
C LEU A 109 -1.54 -1.54 -12.76
N GLU A 110 -2.45 -1.54 -13.74
CA GLU A 110 -2.88 -0.34 -14.48
C GLU A 110 -3.61 0.64 -13.55
N LEU A 111 -4.56 0.13 -12.75
CA LEU A 111 -5.29 0.91 -11.76
C LEU A 111 -4.33 1.56 -10.75
N LEU A 112 -3.40 0.79 -10.19
CA LEU A 112 -2.43 1.27 -9.22
C LEU A 112 -1.51 2.33 -9.83
N THR A 113 -1.07 2.13 -11.08
CA THR A 113 -0.24 3.10 -11.80
C THR A 113 -0.96 4.43 -12.00
N ALA A 114 -2.22 4.41 -12.43
CA ALA A 114 -3.02 5.61 -12.62
C ALA A 114 -3.34 6.31 -11.29
N LEU A 115 -3.68 5.51 -10.26
CA LEU A 115 -3.96 5.99 -8.91
C LEU A 115 -2.74 6.69 -8.30
N HIS A 116 -1.56 6.07 -8.38
CA HIS A 116 -0.33 6.61 -7.83
C HIS A 116 0.11 7.91 -8.51
N LYS A 117 -0.06 8.05 -9.81
CA LYS A 117 0.18 9.33 -10.49
C LYS A 117 -0.65 10.46 -9.88
N ARG A 118 -1.91 10.22 -9.56
CA ARG A 118 -2.78 11.21 -8.93
C ARG A 118 -2.43 11.42 -7.45
N LEU A 119 -2.14 10.34 -6.72
CA LEU A 119 -1.74 10.39 -5.31
C LEU A 119 -0.46 11.20 -5.14
N VAL A 120 0.59 10.88 -5.90
CA VAL A 120 1.89 11.55 -5.84
C VAL A 120 1.78 13.03 -6.20
N GLN A 121 0.92 13.40 -7.17
CA GLN A 121 0.64 14.80 -7.48
C GLN A 121 0.06 15.56 -6.27
N LEU A 122 -0.81 14.93 -5.48
CA LEU A 122 -1.30 15.53 -4.23
C LEU A 122 -0.17 15.64 -3.21
N LEU A 123 0.60 14.58 -3.01
CA LEU A 123 1.65 14.50 -2.00
C LEU A 123 2.78 15.53 -2.24
N HIS A 124 3.18 15.78 -3.49
CA HIS A 124 4.17 16.80 -3.83
C HIS A 124 3.69 18.24 -3.58
N ASN A 125 2.38 18.45 -3.47
CA ASN A 125 1.77 19.76 -3.23
C ASN A 125 1.23 19.93 -1.80
N ILE A 126 1.50 18.98 -0.91
CA ILE A 126 1.09 19.05 0.49
C ILE A 126 1.93 20.09 1.24
N SER A 127 1.26 20.97 1.96
CA SER A 127 1.94 21.94 2.83
C SER A 127 2.33 21.32 4.18
N PRO A 128 3.30 21.91 4.91
CA PRO A 128 3.62 21.47 6.28
C PRO A 128 2.40 21.49 7.22
N ASN A 129 1.48 22.42 7.03
CA ASN A 129 0.25 22.48 7.82
C ASN A 129 -0.72 21.34 7.47
N ASP A 130 -0.79 20.96 6.19
CA ASP A 130 -1.63 19.83 5.76
C ASP A 130 -1.14 18.50 6.30
N LEU A 131 0.18 18.32 6.50
CA LEU A 131 0.74 17.11 7.10
C LEU A 131 0.20 16.84 8.50
N LYS A 132 -0.19 17.88 9.23
CA LYS A 132 -0.75 17.80 10.59
C LYS A 132 -2.27 17.57 10.61
N LYS A 133 -2.95 17.73 9.49
CA LYS A 133 -4.37 17.40 9.39
C LYS A 133 -4.60 15.92 9.68
N THR A 134 -5.79 15.58 10.17
CA THR A 134 -6.10 14.26 10.68
C THR A 134 -7.39 13.71 10.11
N PHE A 135 -7.53 12.41 10.23
CA PHE A 135 -8.79 11.69 10.13
C PHE A 135 -8.92 10.73 11.31
N LEU A 136 -10.15 10.36 11.64
CA LEU A 136 -10.43 9.36 12.68
C LEU A 136 -10.63 7.98 12.05
N HIS A 137 -9.75 7.04 12.39
CA HIS A 137 -9.93 5.64 12.07
C HIS A 137 -10.64 4.95 13.25
N PRO A 138 -11.81 4.30 13.06
CA PRO A 138 -12.61 3.75 14.16
C PRO A 138 -11.86 2.75 15.06
N GLU A 139 -10.88 2.04 14.52
CA GLU A 139 -10.12 1.00 15.26
C GLU A 139 -8.80 1.51 15.84
N SER A 140 -8.09 2.39 15.11
CA SER A 140 -6.74 2.86 15.49
C SER A 140 -6.69 4.30 16.00
N GLY A 141 -7.84 4.99 16.07
CA GLY A 141 -7.92 6.35 16.56
C GLY A 141 -7.52 7.41 15.54
N GLN A 142 -7.08 8.57 16.03
CA GLN A 142 -6.72 9.71 15.21
C GLN A 142 -5.39 9.45 14.47
N VAL A 143 -5.36 9.71 13.17
CA VAL A 143 -4.21 9.51 12.30
C VAL A 143 -3.90 10.81 11.57
N THR A 144 -2.66 11.29 11.64
CA THR A 144 -2.20 12.44 10.85
C THR A 144 -1.93 12.03 9.40
N ILE A 145 -2.01 12.99 8.47
CA ILE A 145 -1.64 12.75 7.06
C ILE A 145 -0.19 12.28 6.95
N GLU A 146 0.72 12.89 7.70
CA GLU A 146 2.13 12.50 7.79
C GLU A 146 2.31 11.02 8.13
N LYS A 147 1.65 10.56 9.21
CA LYS A 147 1.65 9.15 9.62
C LYS A 147 1.06 8.24 8.54
N ASN A 148 -0.01 8.68 7.89
CA ASN A 148 -0.64 7.92 6.82
C ASN A 148 0.29 7.77 5.61
N ILE A 149 1.06 8.80 5.23
CA ILE A 149 2.06 8.73 4.16
C ILE A 149 3.12 7.67 4.50
N GLY A 150 3.70 7.74 5.70
CA GLY A 150 4.69 6.75 6.15
C GLY A 150 4.13 5.32 6.18
N LEU A 151 2.90 5.15 6.66
CA LEU A 151 2.22 3.86 6.68
C LEU A 151 2.09 3.28 5.27
N TYR A 152 1.70 4.08 4.28
CA TYR A 152 1.50 3.57 2.91
C TYR A 152 2.79 3.41 2.11
N ALA A 153 3.83 4.17 2.42
CA ALA A 153 5.17 3.89 1.94
C ALA A 153 5.68 2.53 2.45
N TRP A 154 5.54 2.28 3.76
CA TRP A 154 5.87 1.00 4.37
C TRP A 154 4.99 -0.14 3.81
N HIS A 155 3.67 0.06 3.71
CA HIS A 155 2.71 -0.95 3.25
C HIS A 155 3.01 -1.43 1.83
N GLY A 156 3.32 -0.51 0.92
CA GLY A 156 3.73 -0.87 -0.44
C GLY A 156 5.00 -1.73 -0.47
N ARG A 157 6.04 -1.33 0.26
CA ARG A 157 7.29 -2.09 0.38
C ARG A 157 7.10 -3.44 1.07
N HIS A 158 6.26 -3.48 2.09
CA HIS A 158 5.93 -4.70 2.82
C HIS A 158 5.31 -5.76 1.91
N HIS A 159 4.33 -5.41 1.12
CA HIS A 159 3.69 -6.34 0.19
C HIS A 159 4.57 -6.68 -1.02
N LEU A 160 5.36 -5.72 -1.52
CA LEU A 160 6.40 -6.01 -2.51
C LEU A 160 7.41 -7.04 -1.98
N ALA A 161 7.82 -6.90 -0.71
CA ALA A 161 8.74 -7.83 -0.08
C ALA A 161 8.16 -9.24 0.10
N HIS A 162 6.85 -9.39 0.33
CA HIS A 162 6.19 -10.72 0.30
C HIS A 162 6.42 -11.41 -1.04
N ILE A 163 6.23 -10.68 -2.16
CA ILE A 163 6.39 -11.23 -3.52
C ILE A 163 7.85 -11.55 -3.82
N THR A 164 8.76 -10.60 -3.56
CA THR A 164 10.18 -10.77 -3.90
C THR A 164 10.88 -11.81 -3.03
N SER A 165 10.52 -11.90 -1.74
CA SER A 165 11.04 -12.95 -0.84
C SER A 165 10.58 -14.34 -1.28
N LEU A 166 9.31 -14.48 -1.67
CA LEU A 166 8.80 -15.73 -2.22
C LEU A 166 9.58 -16.12 -3.50
N GLY A 167 9.75 -15.18 -4.43
CA GLY A 167 10.52 -15.41 -5.66
C GLY A 167 11.93 -15.89 -5.37
N THR A 168 12.62 -15.24 -4.43
CA THR A 168 13.99 -15.65 -3.99
C THR A 168 13.98 -17.05 -3.37
N GLN A 169 13.03 -17.37 -2.49
CA GLN A 169 12.92 -18.70 -1.84
C GLN A 169 12.65 -19.81 -2.84
N LYS A 170 11.88 -19.52 -3.90
CA LYS A 170 11.49 -20.48 -4.94
C LYS A 170 12.46 -20.54 -6.12
N GLY A 171 13.43 -19.63 -6.19
CA GLY A 171 14.38 -19.55 -7.31
C GLY A 171 13.72 -19.04 -8.61
N TRP A 172 12.79 -18.16 -8.55
CA TRP A 172 12.06 -17.56 -9.69
C TRP A 172 12.77 -16.35 -10.26
#